data_a806818cae57e24c7c85eaad5b4e3ca3
#
_entry.id   a806818cae57e24c7c85eaad5b4e3ca3
#
_cell.length_a   1.000
_cell.length_b   1.000
_cell.length_c   1.000
_cell.angle_alpha   90.00
_cell.angle_beta   90.00
_cell.angle_gamma   90.00
#
_symmetry.space_group_name_H-M   'P 1'
#
loop_
_entity.id
_entity.type
_entity.pdbx_description
1 polymer ?
#
loop_
_entity_poly.entity_id
_entity_poly.type
_entity_poly.pdbx_seq_one_letter_code
_entity_poly.pdbx_strand_id
1 'polypeptide(L)'
;MKKILFLIPNLAHGGAERVLVNLANNLDRCKYDVTVQTLFDVGVNRQYLQPHVRYIPGAKKQFRGNTMLMKVFSPERLYRYIVREKYDILVSYLEGPTSRILAGCHDAGVKKAAWIHIELPTPKQAAIGFRTPKEALRLYDTYDRLVAVAASVRQVFTDALPVHTPIDVLYNTNETEKITALAKQEPDDPMFPNGGIRICSVAKLMPTKGYDRLLNAHKRLLDEGLMHSIYIIGIGEEQKPLESQAVKLGVEKSFHMIGFRDNPYQYVSRCDLYVCSSRREGFSTAVTEALIVGTPVVSTDCSGARELLGEHDEYGLIVENSEEGIYQGMKRMLSDPALLAHYKQQAALRGKRFSREQTVQAVERMLDSL
;
A
#
# COMPACT_ATOMS: atom_id res chain seq x y z
N MET A 1 -12.90 16.50 -22.56
CA MET A 1 -12.41 16.11 -21.22
C MET A 1 -13.26 14.94 -20.74
N LYS A 2 -12.65 13.77 -20.48
CA LYS A 2 -13.37 12.58 -20.01
C LYS A 2 -13.70 12.72 -18.51
N LYS A 3 -14.94 12.47 -18.12
CA LYS A 3 -15.36 12.45 -16.70
C LYS A 3 -15.06 11.10 -16.09
N ILE A 4 -14.24 11.08 -15.04
CA ILE A 4 -13.83 9.86 -14.35
C ILE A 4 -14.37 9.84 -12.93
N LEU A 5 -14.99 8.74 -12.53
CA LEU A 5 -15.34 8.44 -11.16
C LEU A 5 -14.38 7.39 -10.57
N PHE A 6 -13.68 7.74 -9.50
CA PHE A 6 -13.03 6.77 -8.63
C PHE A 6 -13.94 6.49 -7.43
N LEU A 7 -14.43 5.26 -7.32
CA LEU A 7 -15.23 4.80 -6.19
C LEU A 7 -14.37 3.96 -5.25
N ILE A 8 -14.30 4.38 -3.99
CA ILE A 8 -13.54 3.73 -2.92
C ILE A 8 -14.39 3.57 -1.66
N PRO A 9 -14.18 2.57 -0.79
CA PRO A 9 -14.97 2.42 0.43
C PRO A 9 -14.90 3.62 1.37
N ASN A 10 -13.72 4.15 1.63
CA ASN A 10 -13.46 5.34 2.46
C ASN A 10 -12.07 5.90 2.15
N LEU A 11 -11.68 6.99 2.80
CA LEU A 11 -10.33 7.59 2.70
C LEU A 11 -9.61 7.54 4.07
N ALA A 12 -9.64 6.37 4.74
CA ALA A 12 -8.99 6.15 6.04
C ALA A 12 -7.45 6.17 5.96
N HIS A 13 -6.79 5.80 7.06
CA HIS A 13 -5.32 5.71 7.15
C HIS A 13 -4.80 4.42 6.46
N GLY A 14 -4.93 4.30 5.15
CA GLY A 14 -4.42 3.16 4.38
C GLY A 14 -3.50 3.60 3.24
N GLY A 15 -2.63 2.69 2.81
CA GLY A 15 -1.72 2.92 1.69
C GLY A 15 -2.47 3.15 0.38
N ALA A 16 -3.46 2.31 0.07
CA ALA A 16 -4.24 2.41 -1.16
C ALA A 16 -5.06 3.71 -1.23
N GLU A 17 -5.62 4.17 -0.10
CA GLU A 17 -6.34 5.43 -0.01
C GLU A 17 -5.43 6.63 -0.28
N ARG A 18 -4.20 6.59 0.22
CA ARG A 18 -3.20 7.62 -0.04
C ARG A 18 -2.76 7.62 -1.50
N VAL A 19 -2.56 6.44 -2.07
CA VAL A 19 -2.20 6.27 -3.49
C VAL A 19 -3.30 6.80 -4.41
N LEU A 20 -4.59 6.55 -4.10
CA LEU A 20 -5.69 7.16 -4.85
C LEU A 20 -5.64 8.68 -4.83
N VAL A 21 -5.43 9.28 -3.66
CA VAL A 21 -5.33 10.73 -3.55
C VAL A 21 -4.16 11.27 -4.37
N ASN A 22 -3.00 10.61 -4.31
CA ASN A 22 -1.84 10.98 -5.11
C ASN A 22 -2.14 10.88 -6.61
N LEU A 23 -2.74 9.78 -7.06
CA LEU A 23 -3.14 9.60 -8.47
C LEU A 23 -4.14 10.66 -8.90
N ALA A 24 -5.25 10.83 -8.19
CA ALA A 24 -6.32 11.75 -8.52
C ALA A 24 -5.84 13.21 -8.63
N ASN A 25 -4.92 13.60 -7.74
CA ASN A 25 -4.34 14.95 -7.74
C ASN A 25 -3.44 15.23 -8.94
N ASN A 26 -2.87 14.20 -9.58
CA ASN A 26 -1.81 14.33 -10.58
C ASN A 26 -2.24 13.89 -12.00
N LEU A 27 -3.46 13.38 -12.21
CA LEU A 27 -4.01 13.16 -13.54
C LEU A 27 -4.12 14.47 -14.31
N ASP A 28 -3.87 14.43 -15.62
CA ASP A 28 -3.88 15.61 -16.50
C ASP A 28 -5.28 16.26 -16.51
N ARG A 29 -5.35 17.45 -15.95
CA ARG A 29 -6.58 18.27 -15.85
C ARG A 29 -7.15 18.72 -17.20
N CYS A 30 -6.33 18.70 -18.24
CA CYS A 30 -6.79 19.03 -19.60
C CYS A 30 -7.52 17.83 -20.24
N LYS A 31 -7.21 16.61 -19.77
CA LYS A 31 -7.79 15.38 -20.28
C LYS A 31 -8.97 14.89 -19.43
N TYR A 32 -8.87 14.99 -18.10
CA TYR A 32 -9.76 14.33 -17.16
C TYR A 32 -10.42 15.29 -16.17
N ASP A 33 -11.74 15.11 -16.00
CA ASP A 33 -12.53 15.70 -14.90
C ASP A 33 -12.71 14.61 -13.84
N VAL A 34 -11.94 14.73 -12.75
CA VAL A 34 -11.79 13.66 -11.76
C VAL A 34 -12.73 13.85 -10.58
N THR A 35 -13.53 12.84 -10.31
CA THR A 35 -14.36 12.72 -9.11
C THR A 35 -13.91 11.55 -8.27
N VAL A 36 -13.70 11.77 -6.97
CA VAL A 36 -13.50 10.72 -5.96
C VAL A 36 -14.76 10.63 -5.11
N GLN A 37 -15.38 9.46 -5.10
CA GLN A 37 -16.56 9.18 -4.28
C GLN A 37 -16.27 8.06 -3.29
N THR A 38 -16.69 8.25 -2.03
CA THR A 38 -16.59 7.22 -1.01
C THR A 38 -17.94 6.58 -0.71
N LEU A 39 -17.95 5.31 -0.27
CA LEU A 39 -19.15 4.69 0.29
C LEU A 39 -19.45 5.21 1.70
N PHE A 40 -18.39 5.53 2.45
CA PHE A 40 -18.46 6.08 3.80
C PHE A 40 -17.57 7.32 3.90
N ASP A 41 -18.12 8.42 4.43
CA ASP A 41 -17.38 9.68 4.64
C ASP A 41 -16.53 9.60 5.91
N VAL A 42 -15.54 8.71 5.86
CA VAL A 42 -14.60 8.42 6.96
C VAL A 42 -13.18 8.50 6.44
N GLY A 43 -12.30 9.15 7.20
CA GLY A 43 -10.87 9.11 6.98
C GLY A 43 -10.19 10.45 6.77
N VAL A 44 -8.88 10.46 7.05
CA VAL A 44 -8.03 11.66 7.05
C VAL A 44 -7.47 12.01 5.67
N ASN A 45 -7.40 11.04 4.75
CA ASN A 45 -6.78 11.29 3.44
C ASN A 45 -7.57 12.27 2.57
N ARG A 46 -8.86 12.51 2.88
CA ARG A 46 -9.68 13.52 2.20
C ARG A 46 -9.05 14.92 2.21
N GLN A 47 -8.42 15.33 3.31
CA GLN A 47 -7.79 16.66 3.43
C GLN A 47 -6.67 16.92 2.42
N TYR A 48 -6.13 15.88 1.80
CA TYR A 48 -5.04 15.97 0.83
C TYR A 48 -5.52 16.00 -0.63
N LEU A 49 -6.84 15.89 -0.87
CA LEU A 49 -7.40 16.11 -2.21
C LEU A 49 -7.23 17.56 -2.62
N GLN A 50 -6.73 17.78 -3.83
CA GLN A 50 -6.58 19.12 -4.42
C GLN A 50 -7.93 19.71 -4.82
N PRO A 51 -8.11 21.05 -4.85
CA PRO A 51 -9.39 21.70 -5.14
C PRO A 51 -10.00 21.34 -6.50
N HIS A 52 -9.20 20.89 -7.47
CA HIS A 52 -9.70 20.48 -8.79
C HIS A 52 -10.26 19.05 -8.80
N VAL A 53 -10.00 18.25 -7.78
CA VAL A 53 -10.58 16.92 -7.63
C VAL A 53 -11.90 17.04 -6.89
N ARG A 54 -12.98 16.72 -7.56
CA ARG A 54 -14.29 16.74 -6.93
C ARG A 54 -14.44 15.60 -5.94
N TYR A 55 -14.92 15.89 -4.74
CA TYR A 55 -15.19 14.87 -3.73
C TYR A 55 -16.69 14.71 -3.48
N ILE A 56 -17.19 13.46 -3.52
CA ILE A 56 -18.57 13.11 -3.16
C ILE A 56 -18.54 12.22 -1.91
N PRO A 57 -19.01 12.73 -0.75
CA PRO A 57 -19.05 11.95 0.47
C PRO A 57 -20.15 10.88 0.42
N GLY A 58 -19.87 9.70 0.97
CA GLY A 58 -20.82 8.64 1.20
C GLY A 58 -21.59 8.80 2.53
N ALA A 59 -22.02 7.68 3.10
CA ALA A 59 -22.71 7.68 4.40
C ALA A 59 -21.76 8.13 5.53
N LYS A 60 -22.27 8.94 6.47
CA LYS A 60 -21.48 9.53 7.58
C LYS A 60 -20.86 8.49 8.51
N LYS A 61 -21.42 7.30 8.62
CA LYS A 61 -20.94 6.24 9.52
C LYS A 61 -20.78 4.92 8.78
N GLN A 62 -19.60 4.32 8.94
CA GLN A 62 -19.37 2.93 8.57
C GLN A 62 -19.85 2.05 9.74
N PHE A 63 -20.58 0.97 9.44
CA PHE A 63 -21.06 0.02 10.43
C PHE A 63 -20.62 -1.39 10.12
N ARG A 64 -20.47 -2.22 11.14
CA ARG A 64 -20.10 -3.64 10.99
C ARG A 64 -21.21 -4.38 10.23
N GLY A 65 -20.84 -5.16 9.21
CA GLY A 65 -21.79 -5.88 8.37
C GLY A 65 -22.31 -5.10 7.14
N ASN A 66 -21.83 -3.87 6.89
CA ASN A 66 -22.23 -3.09 5.70
C ASN A 66 -22.04 -3.86 4.38
N THR A 67 -20.93 -4.60 4.23
CA THR A 67 -20.66 -5.42 3.04
C THR A 67 -21.70 -6.56 2.88
N MET A 68 -22.15 -7.17 3.97
CA MET A 68 -23.20 -8.18 3.95
C MET A 68 -24.54 -7.58 3.50
N LEU A 69 -24.88 -6.40 4.04
CA LEU A 69 -26.10 -5.70 3.65
C LEU A 69 -26.09 -5.36 2.13
N MET A 70 -24.97 -4.90 1.62
CA MET A 70 -24.83 -4.59 0.18
C MET A 70 -25.03 -5.85 -0.70
N LYS A 71 -24.73 -7.06 -0.20
CA LYS A 71 -24.97 -8.32 -0.94
C LYS A 71 -26.45 -8.65 -1.13
N VAL A 72 -27.35 -8.10 -0.31
CA VAL A 72 -28.81 -8.30 -0.45
C VAL A 72 -29.34 -7.67 -1.74
N PHE A 73 -28.86 -6.50 -2.10
CA PHE A 73 -29.30 -5.77 -3.27
C PHE A 73 -28.60 -6.25 -4.54
N SER A 74 -29.23 -6.08 -5.70
CA SER A 74 -28.57 -6.34 -6.99
C SER A 74 -27.52 -5.26 -7.29
N PRO A 75 -26.46 -5.58 -8.09
CA PRO A 75 -25.45 -4.60 -8.51
C PRO A 75 -26.07 -3.37 -9.16
N GLU A 76 -27.08 -3.54 -10.02
CA GLU A 76 -27.77 -2.47 -10.77
C GLU A 76 -28.51 -1.52 -9.83
N ARG A 77 -29.16 -2.06 -8.79
CA ARG A 77 -29.83 -1.22 -7.77
C ARG A 77 -28.84 -0.43 -6.95
N LEU A 78 -27.73 -1.07 -6.54
CA LEU A 78 -26.66 -0.38 -5.82
C LEU A 78 -26.04 0.72 -6.68
N TYR A 79 -25.71 0.43 -7.93
CA TYR A 79 -25.14 1.41 -8.86
C TYR A 79 -26.05 2.64 -8.96
N ARG A 80 -27.32 2.46 -9.32
CA ARG A 80 -28.29 3.57 -9.47
C ARG A 80 -28.51 4.38 -8.18
N TYR A 81 -28.38 3.76 -7.02
CA TYR A 81 -28.55 4.44 -5.74
C TYR A 81 -27.31 5.26 -5.36
N ILE A 82 -26.11 4.71 -5.63
CA ILE A 82 -24.82 5.28 -5.19
C ILE A 82 -24.26 6.25 -6.21
N VAL A 83 -24.27 5.88 -7.50
CA VAL A 83 -23.74 6.72 -8.59
C VAL A 83 -24.90 7.45 -9.25
N ARG A 84 -25.00 8.76 -8.97
CA ARG A 84 -26.17 9.57 -9.40
C ARG A 84 -25.88 10.44 -10.61
N GLU A 85 -24.64 10.49 -11.06
CA GLU A 85 -24.20 11.30 -12.17
C GLU A 85 -23.64 10.44 -13.28
N LYS A 86 -23.50 11.00 -14.47
CA LYS A 86 -22.94 10.32 -15.64
C LYS A 86 -21.45 10.56 -15.72
N TYR A 87 -20.71 9.48 -15.97
CA TYR A 87 -19.27 9.46 -16.16
C TYR A 87 -18.94 8.70 -17.43
N ASP A 88 -17.81 9.03 -18.04
CA ASP A 88 -17.28 8.31 -19.19
C ASP A 88 -16.50 7.06 -18.74
N ILE A 89 -15.82 7.16 -17.58
CA ILE A 89 -15.05 6.07 -17.01
C ILE A 89 -15.41 5.89 -15.53
N LEU A 90 -15.66 4.65 -15.13
CA LEU A 90 -15.92 4.24 -13.75
C LEU A 90 -14.76 3.38 -13.26
N VAL A 91 -14.15 3.78 -12.16
CA VAL A 91 -13.01 3.08 -11.56
C VAL A 91 -13.36 2.61 -10.14
N SER A 92 -13.40 1.30 -9.93
CA SER A 92 -13.39 0.71 -8.58
C SER A 92 -11.94 0.67 -8.09
N TYR A 93 -11.60 1.51 -7.13
CA TYR A 93 -10.19 1.66 -6.73
C TYR A 93 -9.75 0.71 -5.61
N LEU A 94 -10.64 -0.13 -5.11
CA LEU A 94 -10.31 -1.23 -4.20
C LEU A 94 -11.19 -2.44 -4.54
N GLU A 95 -10.63 -3.62 -4.32
CA GLU A 95 -11.39 -4.86 -4.39
C GLU A 95 -12.53 -4.87 -3.37
N GLY A 96 -13.62 -5.53 -3.71
CA GLY A 96 -14.75 -5.72 -2.80
C GLY A 96 -16.06 -5.04 -3.23
N PRO A 97 -16.77 -4.34 -2.32
CA PRO A 97 -18.12 -3.83 -2.62
C PRO A 97 -18.17 -2.86 -3.79
N THR A 98 -17.14 -2.02 -3.95
CA THR A 98 -17.07 -1.03 -5.02
C THR A 98 -17.01 -1.67 -6.40
N SER A 99 -16.29 -2.78 -6.53
CA SER A 99 -16.24 -3.53 -7.79
C SER A 99 -17.61 -4.13 -8.15
N ARG A 100 -18.31 -4.67 -7.15
CA ARG A 100 -19.66 -5.20 -7.37
C ARG A 100 -20.67 -4.11 -7.73
N ILE A 101 -20.56 -2.93 -7.11
CA ILE A 101 -21.43 -1.77 -7.38
C ILE A 101 -21.25 -1.29 -8.82
N LEU A 102 -20.01 -1.01 -9.24
CA LEU A 102 -19.74 -0.47 -10.57
C LEU A 102 -19.99 -1.49 -11.70
N ALA A 103 -19.87 -2.79 -11.43
CA ALA A 103 -20.32 -3.82 -12.37
C ALA A 103 -21.81 -3.75 -12.70
N GLY A 104 -22.63 -3.09 -11.88
CA GLY A 104 -24.05 -2.84 -12.13
C GLY A 104 -24.34 -1.72 -13.13
N CYS A 105 -23.34 -1.03 -13.66
CA CYS A 105 -23.49 -0.10 -14.77
C CYS A 105 -23.62 -0.86 -16.09
N HIS A 106 -24.69 -0.59 -16.81
CA HIS A 106 -24.95 -1.13 -18.15
C HIS A 106 -25.14 -0.02 -19.20
N ASP A 107 -24.76 1.21 -18.85
CA ASP A 107 -24.89 2.35 -19.76
C ASP A 107 -23.93 2.19 -20.95
N ALA A 108 -24.47 2.32 -22.15
CA ALA A 108 -23.69 2.20 -23.38
C ALA A 108 -22.61 3.30 -23.45
N GLY A 109 -21.37 2.89 -23.78
CA GLY A 109 -20.23 3.80 -23.91
C GLY A 109 -19.51 4.12 -22.60
N VAL A 110 -20.05 3.73 -21.45
CA VAL A 110 -19.33 3.88 -20.16
C VAL A 110 -18.29 2.77 -20.01
N LYS A 111 -17.04 3.17 -19.78
CA LYS A 111 -15.92 2.27 -19.58
C LYS A 111 -15.71 1.95 -18.11
N LYS A 112 -15.25 0.74 -17.79
CA LYS A 112 -15.10 0.27 -16.42
C LYS A 112 -13.72 -0.32 -16.17
N ALA A 113 -13.05 0.14 -15.10
CA ALA A 113 -11.82 -0.46 -14.60
C ALA A 113 -11.94 -0.82 -13.10
N ALA A 114 -11.21 -1.85 -12.65
CA ALA A 114 -11.17 -2.21 -11.23
C ALA A 114 -9.74 -2.53 -10.80
N TRP A 115 -9.32 -1.95 -9.66
CA TRP A 115 -8.01 -2.16 -9.03
C TRP A 115 -8.03 -3.28 -8.00
N ILE A 116 -6.93 -4.01 -7.93
CA ILE A 116 -6.66 -5.09 -6.98
C ILE A 116 -5.34 -4.75 -6.28
N HIS A 117 -5.43 -4.44 -4.98
CA HIS A 117 -4.31 -3.91 -4.19
C HIS A 117 -3.63 -4.94 -3.30
N ILE A 118 -4.24 -6.11 -3.07
CA ILE A 118 -3.72 -7.15 -2.18
C ILE A 118 -3.80 -8.53 -2.83
N GLU A 119 -3.00 -9.46 -2.32
CA GLU A 119 -3.15 -10.87 -2.66
C GLU A 119 -4.49 -11.44 -2.19
N LEU A 120 -5.17 -12.13 -3.09
CA LEU A 120 -6.45 -12.79 -2.86
C LEU A 120 -6.36 -14.26 -3.27
N PRO A 121 -5.60 -15.10 -2.52
CA PRO A 121 -5.15 -16.43 -2.97
C PRO A 121 -6.24 -17.50 -3.05
N THR A 122 -7.45 -17.20 -2.61
CA THR A 122 -8.56 -18.15 -2.70
C THR A 122 -9.76 -17.55 -3.44
N PRO A 123 -10.59 -18.37 -4.11
CA PRO A 123 -11.80 -17.89 -4.78
C PRO A 123 -12.73 -17.11 -3.85
N LYS A 124 -12.80 -17.47 -2.57
CA LYS A 124 -13.60 -16.76 -1.55
C LYS A 124 -13.04 -15.37 -1.25
N GLN A 125 -11.71 -15.23 -1.19
CA GLN A 125 -11.05 -13.94 -0.96
C GLN A 125 -11.15 -13.06 -2.21
N ALA A 126 -10.91 -13.60 -3.42
CA ALA A 126 -11.07 -12.89 -4.68
C ALA A 126 -12.52 -12.41 -4.91
N ALA A 127 -13.49 -13.09 -4.31
CA ALA A 127 -14.90 -12.70 -4.33
C ALA A 127 -15.33 -11.82 -3.14
N ILE A 128 -14.39 -11.17 -2.45
CA ILE A 128 -14.74 -10.25 -1.36
C ILE A 128 -15.69 -9.15 -1.90
N GLY A 129 -16.79 -8.91 -1.19
CA GLY A 129 -17.82 -7.95 -1.66
C GLY A 129 -18.89 -8.56 -2.57
N PHE A 130 -18.64 -9.68 -3.22
CA PHE A 130 -19.60 -10.42 -4.03
C PHE A 130 -20.33 -11.50 -3.22
N ARG A 131 -21.45 -12.02 -3.72
CA ARG A 131 -22.23 -13.08 -3.05
C ARG A 131 -21.48 -14.42 -3.09
N THR A 132 -20.90 -14.72 -4.25
CA THR A 132 -20.20 -15.98 -4.55
C THR A 132 -19.02 -15.74 -5.48
N PRO A 133 -18.03 -16.66 -5.55
CA PRO A 133 -16.97 -16.60 -6.55
C PRO A 133 -17.50 -16.61 -7.99
N LYS A 134 -18.58 -17.36 -8.24
CA LYS A 134 -19.23 -17.40 -9.56
C LYS A 134 -19.84 -16.03 -9.96
N GLU A 135 -20.46 -15.33 -9.00
CA GLU A 135 -20.93 -13.94 -9.24
C GLU A 135 -19.74 -13.00 -9.49
N ALA A 136 -18.67 -13.12 -8.71
CA ALA A 136 -17.47 -12.30 -8.88
C ALA A 136 -16.85 -12.48 -10.28
N LEU A 137 -16.64 -13.74 -10.71
CA LEU A 137 -16.10 -14.04 -12.04
C LEU A 137 -16.93 -13.37 -13.13
N ARG A 138 -18.27 -13.64 -13.14
CA ARG A 138 -19.17 -13.05 -14.13
C ARG A 138 -19.16 -11.53 -14.14
N LEU A 139 -19.07 -10.90 -12.97
CA LEU A 139 -19.12 -9.44 -12.86
C LEU A 139 -17.77 -8.77 -13.15
N TYR A 140 -16.65 -9.37 -12.80
CA TYR A 140 -15.34 -8.89 -13.23
C TYR A 140 -15.18 -8.96 -14.75
N ASP A 141 -15.75 -9.98 -15.40
CA ASP A 141 -15.75 -10.10 -16.88
C ASP A 141 -16.66 -9.06 -17.61
N THR A 142 -17.37 -8.20 -16.85
CA THR A 142 -18.06 -7.03 -17.42
C THR A 142 -17.21 -5.76 -17.42
N TYR A 143 -16.01 -5.81 -16.88
CA TYR A 143 -15.07 -4.68 -16.90
C TYR A 143 -14.28 -4.66 -18.22
N ASP A 144 -13.92 -3.47 -18.68
CA ASP A 144 -13.03 -3.31 -19.85
C ASP A 144 -11.57 -3.61 -19.47
N ARG A 145 -11.19 -3.33 -18.20
CA ARG A 145 -9.83 -3.56 -17.69
C ARG A 145 -9.83 -3.85 -16.20
N LEU A 146 -8.98 -4.77 -15.77
CA LEU A 146 -8.57 -4.90 -14.38
C LEU A 146 -7.14 -4.38 -14.23
N VAL A 147 -6.79 -3.93 -13.03
CA VAL A 147 -5.45 -3.44 -12.70
C VAL A 147 -4.99 -4.09 -11.42
N ALA A 148 -3.83 -4.75 -11.48
CA ALA A 148 -3.14 -5.24 -10.30
C ALA A 148 -1.95 -4.32 -9.98
N VAL A 149 -1.70 -4.07 -8.70
CA VAL A 149 -0.60 -3.18 -8.27
C VAL A 149 0.77 -3.84 -8.34
N ALA A 150 0.83 -5.15 -8.62
CA ALA A 150 2.04 -5.94 -8.78
C ALA A 150 1.77 -7.15 -9.70
N ALA A 151 2.80 -7.69 -10.36
CA ALA A 151 2.68 -8.90 -11.18
C ALA A 151 2.32 -10.12 -10.33
N SER A 152 2.88 -10.20 -9.12
CA SER A 152 2.52 -11.24 -8.14
C SER A 152 1.05 -11.17 -7.71
N VAL A 153 0.51 -9.96 -7.48
CA VAL A 153 -0.92 -9.77 -7.18
C VAL A 153 -1.79 -10.22 -8.35
N ARG A 154 -1.41 -9.87 -9.59
CA ARG A 154 -2.09 -10.33 -10.81
C ARG A 154 -2.13 -11.85 -10.88
N GLN A 155 -0.97 -12.51 -10.70
CA GLN A 155 -0.86 -13.97 -10.79
C GLN A 155 -1.75 -14.65 -9.74
N VAL A 156 -1.61 -14.27 -8.48
CA VAL A 156 -2.40 -14.82 -7.35
C VAL A 156 -3.90 -14.62 -7.57
N PHE A 157 -4.30 -13.46 -8.07
CA PHE A 157 -5.72 -13.19 -8.36
C PHE A 157 -6.24 -14.04 -9.51
N THR A 158 -5.47 -14.18 -10.61
CA THR A 158 -5.85 -14.97 -11.79
C THR A 158 -5.97 -16.45 -11.44
N ASP A 159 -5.05 -16.98 -10.62
CA ASP A 159 -5.09 -18.37 -10.15
C ASP A 159 -6.33 -18.64 -9.27
N ALA A 160 -6.71 -17.66 -8.44
CA ALA A 160 -7.87 -17.77 -7.57
C ALA A 160 -9.21 -17.56 -8.30
N LEU A 161 -9.23 -16.68 -9.30
CA LEU A 161 -10.42 -16.31 -10.07
C LEU A 161 -10.03 -16.12 -11.54
N PRO A 162 -10.22 -17.12 -12.41
CA PRO A 162 -9.77 -17.10 -13.80
C PRO A 162 -10.67 -16.22 -14.67
N VAL A 163 -10.54 -14.91 -14.52
CA VAL A 163 -11.26 -13.90 -15.30
C VAL A 163 -10.73 -13.81 -16.74
N HIS A 164 -11.60 -13.47 -17.69
CA HIS A 164 -11.22 -13.24 -19.09
C HIS A 164 -10.83 -11.78 -19.36
N THR A 165 -11.28 -10.86 -18.51
CA THR A 165 -10.93 -9.44 -18.62
C THR A 165 -9.40 -9.24 -18.51
N PRO A 166 -8.78 -8.47 -19.43
CA PRO A 166 -7.35 -8.18 -19.38
C PRO A 166 -6.96 -7.51 -18.06
N ILE A 167 -5.82 -7.94 -17.49
CA ILE A 167 -5.28 -7.40 -16.23
C ILE A 167 -3.93 -6.72 -16.50
N ASP A 168 -3.89 -5.40 -16.38
CA ASP A 168 -2.66 -4.62 -16.42
C ASP A 168 -1.95 -4.63 -15.07
N VAL A 169 -0.64 -4.44 -15.08
CA VAL A 169 0.15 -4.19 -13.85
C VAL A 169 0.55 -2.73 -13.83
N LEU A 170 -0.01 -1.97 -12.88
CA LEU A 170 0.28 -0.54 -12.70
C LEU A 170 0.68 -0.27 -11.25
N TYR A 171 1.92 0.20 -11.06
CA TYR A 171 2.46 0.47 -9.74
C TYR A 171 1.80 1.66 -9.07
N ASN A 172 1.82 1.67 -7.76
CA ASN A 172 1.27 2.72 -6.93
C ASN A 172 1.93 4.08 -7.21
N THR A 173 1.11 5.13 -7.33
CA THR A 173 1.61 6.50 -7.53
C THR A 173 2.08 7.11 -6.22
N ASN A 174 3.34 7.52 -6.18
CA ASN A 174 3.97 8.18 -5.03
C ASN A 174 4.33 9.62 -5.38
N GLU A 175 4.18 10.52 -4.42
CA GLU A 175 4.55 11.95 -4.51
C GLU A 175 6.07 12.11 -4.33
N THR A 176 6.86 11.62 -5.28
CA THR A 176 8.33 11.47 -5.17
C THR A 176 9.03 12.75 -4.78
N GLU A 177 8.70 13.90 -5.41
CA GLU A 177 9.30 15.18 -5.12
C GLU A 177 8.96 15.66 -3.70
N LYS A 178 7.70 15.45 -3.28
CA LYS A 178 7.24 15.79 -1.94
C LYS A 178 7.92 14.90 -0.89
N ILE A 179 8.02 13.60 -1.14
CA ILE A 179 8.72 12.65 -0.25
C ILE A 179 10.17 13.08 -0.09
N THR A 180 10.88 13.39 -1.18
CA THR A 180 12.28 13.82 -1.16
C THR A 180 12.45 15.17 -0.44
N ALA A 181 11.52 16.11 -0.61
CA ALA A 181 11.56 17.41 0.07
C ALA A 181 11.31 17.25 1.59
N LEU A 182 10.34 16.44 1.97
CA LEU A 182 10.01 16.16 3.37
C LEU A 182 11.10 15.37 4.09
N ALA A 183 11.82 14.49 3.39
CA ALA A 183 12.94 13.72 3.92
C ALA A 183 14.13 14.60 4.35
N LYS A 184 14.27 15.80 3.79
CA LYS A 184 15.33 16.77 4.15
C LYS A 184 15.08 17.48 5.49
N GLN A 185 13.84 17.47 5.99
CA GLN A 185 13.52 18.09 7.27
C GLN A 185 14.15 17.31 8.42
N GLU A 186 14.63 18.02 9.44
CA GLU A 186 15.15 17.37 10.65
C GLU A 186 14.00 16.98 11.58
N PRO A 187 14.01 15.74 12.13
CA PRO A 187 13.03 15.38 13.15
C PRO A 187 13.42 16.04 14.48
N ASP A 188 12.57 16.91 14.98
CA ASP A 188 12.65 17.43 16.35
C ASP A 188 11.85 16.48 17.27
N ASP A 189 12.45 15.33 17.58
CA ASP A 189 11.81 14.25 18.32
C ASP A 189 12.78 13.63 19.32
N PRO A 190 12.58 13.83 20.63
CA PRO A 190 13.41 13.24 21.68
C PRO A 190 13.45 11.70 21.65
N MET A 191 12.42 11.06 21.07
CA MET A 191 12.37 9.60 20.89
C MET A 191 13.25 9.10 19.73
N PHE A 192 13.86 10.01 18.96
CA PHE A 192 14.73 9.68 17.84
C PHE A 192 16.10 10.37 17.98
N PRO A 193 16.91 10.00 18.97
CA PRO A 193 18.20 10.63 19.24
C PRO A 193 19.20 10.36 18.12
N ASN A 194 20.16 11.26 17.97
CA ASN A 194 21.29 11.06 17.07
C ASN A 194 22.28 10.04 17.62
N GLY A 195 22.84 9.22 16.73
CA GLY A 195 23.93 8.27 17.04
C GLY A 195 23.50 6.80 17.05
N GLY A 196 24.48 5.93 16.88
CA GLY A 196 24.28 4.48 16.74
C GLY A 196 23.66 4.06 15.41
N ILE A 197 23.54 2.76 15.21
CA ILE A 197 22.85 2.18 14.06
C ILE A 197 21.34 2.26 14.28
N ARG A 198 20.63 2.86 13.35
CA ARG A 198 19.18 3.06 13.41
C ARG A 198 18.48 2.26 12.32
N ILE A 199 17.53 1.45 12.74
CA ILE A 199 16.66 0.67 11.86
C ILE A 199 15.24 1.22 11.97
N CYS A 200 14.49 1.29 10.90
CA CYS A 200 13.10 1.71 10.97
C CYS A 200 12.15 0.79 10.19
N SER A 201 10.89 0.91 10.55
CA SER A 201 9.76 0.35 9.80
C SER A 201 8.55 1.29 9.93
N VAL A 202 7.80 1.44 8.84
CA VAL A 202 6.63 2.32 8.79
C VAL A 202 5.42 1.50 8.37
N ALA A 203 4.48 1.27 9.28
CA ALA A 203 3.20 0.66 8.96
C ALA A 203 2.19 0.80 10.11
N LYS A 204 0.92 0.49 9.82
CA LYS A 204 -0.08 0.29 10.86
C LYS A 204 0.29 -0.93 11.71
N LEU A 205 0.21 -0.83 13.04
CA LEU A 205 0.52 -1.91 13.97
C LEU A 205 -0.58 -2.98 13.93
N MET A 206 -0.42 -3.95 13.03
CA MET A 206 -1.36 -5.06 12.78
C MET A 206 -0.59 -6.39 12.74
N PRO A 207 -1.22 -7.54 13.07
CA PRO A 207 -0.57 -8.84 13.04
C PRO A 207 0.10 -9.17 11.70
N THR A 208 -0.49 -8.70 10.58
CA THR A 208 0.04 -8.93 9.24
C THR A 208 1.39 -8.25 8.98
N LYS A 209 1.78 -7.25 9.79
CA LYS A 209 3.06 -6.54 9.65
C LYS A 209 4.24 -7.22 10.33
N GLY A 210 3.98 -8.23 11.17
CA GLY A 210 5.00 -9.12 11.71
C GLY A 210 6.02 -8.47 12.65
N TYR A 211 5.62 -7.40 13.34
CA TYR A 211 6.52 -6.71 14.29
C TYR A 211 6.92 -7.55 15.50
N ASP A 212 6.12 -8.55 15.87
CA ASP A 212 6.45 -9.57 16.86
C ASP A 212 7.70 -10.36 16.46
N ARG A 213 7.81 -10.76 15.18
CA ARG A 213 8.97 -11.45 14.61
C ARG A 213 10.21 -10.54 14.53
N LEU A 214 10.00 -9.28 14.13
CA LEU A 214 11.06 -8.28 14.08
C LEU A 214 11.65 -8.04 15.46
N LEU A 215 10.80 -7.99 16.48
CA LEU A 215 11.21 -7.77 17.87
C LEU A 215 12.02 -8.95 18.42
N ASN A 216 11.65 -10.20 18.09
CA ASN A 216 12.44 -11.38 18.44
C ASN A 216 13.80 -11.39 17.71
N ALA A 217 13.84 -11.07 16.43
CA ALA A 217 15.08 -10.95 15.67
C ALA A 217 15.99 -9.86 16.23
N HIS A 218 15.43 -8.71 16.65
CA HIS A 218 16.14 -7.63 17.31
C HIS A 218 16.82 -8.10 18.59
N LYS A 219 16.09 -8.78 19.48
CA LYS A 219 16.67 -9.33 20.73
C LYS A 219 17.84 -10.25 20.45
N ARG A 220 17.71 -11.19 19.51
CA ARG A 220 18.79 -12.13 19.14
C ARG A 220 20.05 -11.41 18.69
N LEU A 221 19.90 -10.37 17.84
CA LEU A 221 21.05 -9.59 17.35
C LEU A 221 21.75 -8.81 18.47
N LEU A 222 21.00 -8.25 19.42
CA LEU A 222 21.59 -7.59 20.59
C LEU A 222 22.34 -8.58 21.47
N ASP A 223 21.86 -9.81 21.67
CA ASP A 223 22.51 -10.86 22.41
C ASP A 223 23.85 -11.30 21.76
N GLU A 224 23.98 -11.12 20.45
CA GLU A 224 25.22 -11.35 19.71
C GLU A 224 26.14 -10.12 19.67
N GLY A 225 25.77 -9.03 20.35
CA GLY A 225 26.58 -7.81 20.43
C GLY A 225 26.42 -6.85 19.24
N LEU A 226 25.51 -7.11 18.34
CA LEU A 226 25.18 -6.20 17.21
C LEU A 226 24.25 -5.08 17.72
N MET A 227 24.86 -4.04 18.26
CA MET A 227 24.14 -2.93 18.91
C MET A 227 23.45 -2.03 17.89
N HIS A 228 22.13 -1.89 18.01
CA HIS A 228 21.30 -1.04 17.17
C HIS A 228 20.00 -0.68 17.88
N SER A 229 19.27 0.30 17.37
CA SER A 229 17.92 0.65 17.80
C SER A 229 16.92 0.51 16.65
N ILE A 230 15.72 0.07 16.98
CA ILE A 230 14.60 -0.04 16.01
C ILE A 230 13.53 1.01 16.34
N TYR A 231 13.06 1.71 15.30
CA TYR A 231 12.03 2.73 15.37
C TYR A 231 10.83 2.31 14.52
N ILE A 232 9.73 2.00 15.18
CA ILE A 232 8.46 1.67 14.50
C ILE A 232 7.60 2.93 14.44
N ILE A 233 7.26 3.33 13.21
CA ILE A 233 6.47 4.53 12.92
C ILE A 233 5.07 4.10 12.50
N GLY A 234 4.10 4.34 13.37
CA GLY A 234 2.70 3.99 13.14
C GLY A 234 1.95 3.71 14.43
N ILE A 235 0.67 3.45 14.29
CA ILE A 235 -0.26 3.11 15.38
C ILE A 235 -1.13 1.92 14.97
N GLY A 236 -1.65 1.18 15.94
CA GLY A 236 -2.57 0.07 15.67
C GLY A 236 -2.86 -0.79 16.89
N GLU A 237 -3.63 -1.84 16.66
CA GLU A 237 -4.12 -2.73 17.72
C GLU A 237 -3.01 -3.56 18.40
N GLU A 238 -1.87 -3.78 17.69
CA GLU A 238 -0.73 -4.54 18.20
C GLU A 238 0.20 -3.72 19.11
N GLN A 239 -0.07 -2.44 19.36
CA GLN A 239 0.83 -1.60 20.16
C GLN A 239 1.05 -2.18 21.56
N LYS A 240 0.00 -2.43 22.32
CA LYS A 240 0.12 -2.98 23.70
C LYS A 240 0.73 -4.38 23.75
N PRO A 241 0.35 -5.34 22.87
CA PRO A 241 1.05 -6.63 22.77
C PRO A 241 2.55 -6.49 22.53
N LEU A 242 2.98 -5.62 21.61
CA LEU A 242 4.39 -5.39 21.30
C LEU A 242 5.15 -4.72 22.44
N GLU A 243 4.56 -3.73 23.12
CA GLU A 243 5.12 -3.13 24.34
C GLU A 243 5.38 -4.19 25.42
N SER A 244 4.39 -5.04 25.67
CA SER A 244 4.52 -6.13 26.64
C SER A 244 5.59 -7.15 26.25
N GLN A 245 5.73 -7.45 24.96
CA GLN A 245 6.77 -8.35 24.45
C GLN A 245 8.16 -7.71 24.58
N ALA A 246 8.31 -6.42 24.27
CA ALA A 246 9.58 -5.70 24.41
C ALA A 246 10.10 -5.72 25.85
N VAL A 247 9.21 -5.48 26.83
CA VAL A 247 9.55 -5.58 28.25
C VAL A 247 9.96 -6.99 28.64
N LYS A 248 9.22 -8.02 28.22
CA LYS A 248 9.57 -9.43 28.50
C LYS A 248 10.92 -9.83 27.94
N LEU A 249 11.32 -9.27 26.80
CA LEU A 249 12.61 -9.52 26.17
C LEU A 249 13.72 -8.60 26.68
N GLY A 250 13.41 -7.57 27.49
CA GLY A 250 14.37 -6.60 28.03
C GLY A 250 14.97 -5.68 26.96
N VAL A 251 14.19 -5.35 25.92
CA VAL A 251 14.65 -4.52 24.79
C VAL A 251 13.86 -3.20 24.63
N GLU A 252 13.09 -2.81 25.63
CA GLU A 252 12.28 -1.59 25.63
C GLU A 252 13.09 -0.30 25.46
N LYS A 253 14.40 -0.35 25.75
CA LYS A 253 15.32 0.79 25.59
C LYS A 253 15.90 0.92 24.17
N SER A 254 15.70 -0.07 23.31
CA SER A 254 16.24 -0.12 21.95
C SER A 254 15.18 -0.43 20.87
N PHE A 255 13.95 -0.77 21.30
CA PHE A 255 12.80 -0.97 20.39
C PHE A 255 11.75 0.10 20.70
N HIS A 256 11.67 1.11 19.82
CA HIS A 256 10.88 2.31 20.05
C HIS A 256 9.66 2.34 19.14
N MET A 257 8.47 2.36 19.70
CA MET A 257 7.23 2.65 18.95
C MET A 257 6.93 4.14 19.10
N ILE A 258 7.33 4.94 18.10
CA ILE A 258 7.26 6.41 18.16
C ILE A 258 5.90 6.97 17.75
N GLY A 259 4.92 6.08 17.47
CA GLY A 259 3.56 6.48 17.11
C GLY A 259 3.43 6.96 15.67
N PHE A 260 2.26 7.52 15.35
CA PHE A 260 2.01 8.11 14.03
C PHE A 260 2.82 9.40 13.84
N ARG A 261 3.39 9.56 12.65
CA ARG A 261 4.08 10.79 12.23
C ARG A 261 3.57 11.21 10.86
N ASP A 262 3.19 12.48 10.73
CA ASP A 262 2.71 13.06 9.45
C ASP A 262 3.80 13.05 8.38
N ASN A 263 5.05 13.26 8.79
CA ASN A 263 6.23 13.16 7.95
C ASN A 263 7.13 11.99 8.41
N PRO A 264 6.88 10.75 7.99
CA PRO A 264 7.75 9.64 8.34
C PRO A 264 9.09 9.67 7.58
N TYR A 265 9.16 10.37 6.46
CA TYR A 265 10.31 10.36 5.56
C TYR A 265 11.56 10.98 6.17
N GLN A 266 11.42 11.97 7.05
CA GLN A 266 12.52 12.56 7.81
C GLN A 266 13.21 11.56 8.75
N TYR A 267 12.48 10.57 9.25
CA TYR A 267 13.03 9.48 10.06
C TYR A 267 13.66 8.40 9.17
N VAL A 268 12.92 7.94 8.15
CA VAL A 268 13.36 6.86 7.25
C VAL A 268 14.67 7.22 6.57
N SER A 269 14.81 8.45 6.06
CA SER A 269 16.03 8.92 5.38
C SER A 269 17.27 8.99 6.28
N ARG A 270 17.09 8.99 7.61
CA ARG A 270 18.15 9.02 8.61
C ARG A 270 18.40 7.69 9.28
N CYS A 271 17.68 6.68 8.90
CA CYS A 271 17.95 5.31 9.32
C CYS A 271 18.95 4.65 8.37
N ASP A 272 19.75 3.74 8.95
CA ASP A 272 20.74 2.98 8.20
C ASP A 272 20.11 1.82 7.45
N LEU A 273 18.95 1.33 7.94
CA LEU A 273 18.23 0.20 7.37
C LEU A 273 16.72 0.36 7.56
N TYR A 274 15.95 0.05 6.53
CA TYR A 274 14.51 -0.16 6.59
C TYR A 274 14.21 -1.66 6.60
N VAL A 275 13.37 -2.13 7.52
CA VAL A 275 12.95 -3.54 7.58
C VAL A 275 11.46 -3.66 7.36
N CYS A 276 11.08 -4.40 6.32
CA CYS A 276 9.71 -4.83 6.08
C CYS A 276 9.56 -6.27 6.57
N SER A 277 9.00 -6.45 7.76
CA SER A 277 8.79 -7.76 8.41
C SER A 277 7.43 -8.38 8.11
N SER A 278 6.71 -7.87 7.11
CA SER A 278 5.32 -8.21 6.84
C SER A 278 5.12 -9.69 6.50
N ARG A 279 4.06 -10.28 7.05
CA ARG A 279 3.59 -11.62 6.66
C ARG A 279 2.89 -11.59 5.32
N ARG A 280 2.34 -10.43 4.96
CA ARG A 280 1.54 -10.25 3.74
C ARG A 280 1.51 -8.80 3.32
N GLU A 281 1.77 -8.56 2.04
CA GLU A 281 1.66 -7.27 1.37
C GLU A 281 0.92 -7.43 0.03
N GLY A 282 0.63 -6.32 -0.63
CA GLY A 282 0.35 -6.28 -2.06
C GLY A 282 1.57 -5.70 -2.77
N PHE A 283 1.66 -4.37 -2.80
CA PHE A 283 2.85 -3.63 -3.22
C PHE A 283 3.16 -2.59 -2.14
N SER A 284 4.24 -2.80 -1.39
CA SER A 284 4.51 -2.00 -0.20
C SER A 284 4.88 -0.55 -0.54
N THR A 285 3.97 0.38 -0.25
CA THR A 285 4.23 1.81 -0.42
C THR A 285 5.37 2.27 0.49
N ALA A 286 5.45 1.75 1.71
CA ALA A 286 6.49 2.13 2.65
C ALA A 286 7.90 1.66 2.23
N VAL A 287 8.02 0.46 1.61
CA VAL A 287 9.28 0.03 0.98
C VAL A 287 9.62 0.92 -0.20
N THR A 288 8.63 1.26 -1.06
CA THR A 288 8.83 2.19 -2.17
C THR A 288 9.33 3.56 -1.68
N GLU A 289 8.74 4.07 -0.60
CA GLU A 289 9.13 5.33 0.03
C GLU A 289 10.55 5.28 0.61
N ALA A 290 10.93 4.15 1.24
CA ALA A 290 12.29 3.93 1.71
C ALA A 290 13.31 3.94 0.55
N LEU A 291 12.99 3.30 -0.57
CA LEU A 291 13.83 3.35 -1.78
C LEU A 291 13.93 4.76 -2.36
N ILE A 292 12.82 5.53 -2.39
CA ILE A 292 12.82 6.93 -2.87
C ILE A 292 13.76 7.82 -2.05
N VAL A 293 13.83 7.62 -0.74
CA VAL A 293 14.74 8.40 0.13
C VAL A 293 16.14 7.79 0.25
N GLY A 294 16.40 6.66 -0.42
CA GLY A 294 17.72 6.02 -0.51
C GLY A 294 18.10 5.21 0.73
N THR A 295 17.14 4.75 1.52
CA THR A 295 17.38 3.88 2.68
C THR A 295 17.47 2.42 2.24
N PRO A 296 18.54 1.67 2.59
CA PRO A 296 18.66 0.24 2.33
C PRO A 296 17.48 -0.54 2.88
N VAL A 297 17.08 -1.62 2.21
CA VAL A 297 15.89 -2.39 2.59
C VAL A 297 16.22 -3.86 2.80
N VAL A 298 15.71 -4.43 3.89
CA VAL A 298 15.48 -5.87 4.08
C VAL A 298 13.98 -6.10 4.08
N SER A 299 13.49 -6.99 3.24
CA SER A 299 12.07 -7.33 3.18
C SER A 299 11.85 -8.83 3.21
N THR A 300 10.87 -9.29 3.95
CA THR A 300 10.35 -10.65 3.79
C THR A 300 9.84 -10.86 2.37
N ASP A 301 9.98 -12.08 1.83
CA ASP A 301 9.44 -12.48 0.52
C ASP A 301 7.91 -12.52 0.59
N CYS A 302 7.32 -11.39 0.29
CA CYS A 302 5.88 -11.18 0.18
C CYS A 302 5.57 -10.48 -1.15
N SER A 303 4.29 -10.42 -1.55
CA SER A 303 3.90 -9.82 -2.82
C SER A 303 4.55 -8.47 -3.06
N GLY A 304 5.04 -8.27 -4.28
CA GLY A 304 5.70 -7.05 -4.72
C GLY A 304 7.14 -6.89 -4.23
N ALA A 305 7.65 -7.74 -3.31
CA ALA A 305 9.02 -7.60 -2.81
C ALA A 305 10.06 -7.74 -3.93
N ARG A 306 9.92 -8.76 -4.77
CA ARG A 306 10.82 -8.98 -5.92
C ARG A 306 10.70 -7.87 -6.96
N GLU A 307 9.53 -7.37 -7.19
CA GLU A 307 9.31 -6.23 -8.10
C GLU A 307 9.90 -4.93 -7.56
N LEU A 308 10.01 -4.77 -6.24
CA LEU A 308 10.63 -3.60 -5.60
C LEU A 308 12.15 -3.74 -5.51
N LEU A 309 12.64 -4.90 -5.08
CA LEU A 309 14.04 -5.11 -4.71
C LEU A 309 14.85 -5.88 -5.76
N GLY A 310 14.19 -6.36 -6.83
CA GLY A 310 14.82 -7.18 -7.88
C GLY A 310 14.64 -8.68 -7.64
N GLU A 311 14.77 -9.47 -8.69
CA GLU A 311 14.59 -10.94 -8.62
C GLU A 311 15.75 -11.64 -7.88
N HIS A 312 16.95 -11.00 -7.86
CA HIS A 312 18.18 -11.52 -7.29
C HIS A 312 18.83 -10.54 -6.31
N ASP A 313 18.00 -9.84 -5.52
CA ASP A 313 18.44 -8.89 -4.50
C ASP A 313 19.24 -7.68 -5.05
N GLU A 314 18.93 -7.22 -6.27
CA GLU A 314 19.70 -6.14 -6.91
C GLU A 314 19.60 -4.80 -6.17
N TYR A 315 18.47 -4.53 -5.48
CA TYR A 315 18.18 -3.23 -4.87
C TYR A 315 17.92 -3.28 -3.36
N GLY A 316 17.97 -4.47 -2.75
CA GLY A 316 17.74 -4.72 -1.34
C GLY A 316 17.71 -6.22 -1.08
N LEU A 317 17.75 -6.66 0.17
CA LEU A 317 17.69 -8.09 0.50
C LEU A 317 16.26 -8.57 0.63
N ILE A 318 15.92 -9.65 -0.06
CA ILE A 318 14.70 -10.40 0.12
C ILE A 318 15.04 -11.65 0.95
N VAL A 319 14.30 -11.83 2.03
CA VAL A 319 14.53 -12.92 2.97
C VAL A 319 13.30 -13.82 3.09
N GLU A 320 13.51 -15.05 3.52
CA GLU A 320 12.41 -15.96 3.83
C GLU A 320 11.36 -15.26 4.71
N ASN A 321 10.10 -15.49 4.42
CA ASN A 321 8.99 -14.90 5.18
C ASN A 321 8.82 -15.59 6.55
N SER A 322 9.87 -15.52 7.35
CA SER A 322 9.99 -16.11 8.67
C SER A 322 10.73 -15.19 9.64
N GLU A 323 10.70 -15.49 10.94
CA GLU A 323 11.51 -14.81 11.95
C GLU A 323 12.99 -15.02 11.66
N GLU A 324 13.38 -16.24 11.30
CA GLU A 324 14.76 -16.58 10.97
C GLU A 324 15.26 -15.79 9.77
N GLY A 325 14.43 -15.68 8.71
CA GLY A 325 14.78 -14.87 7.52
C GLY A 325 15.03 -13.40 7.87
N ILE A 326 14.17 -12.80 8.70
CA ILE A 326 14.34 -11.41 9.17
C ILE A 326 15.66 -11.27 9.95
N TYR A 327 15.92 -12.18 10.89
CA TYR A 327 17.15 -12.17 11.69
C TYR A 327 18.39 -12.28 10.79
N GLN A 328 18.45 -13.24 9.86
CA GLN A 328 19.58 -13.44 8.97
C GLN A 328 19.82 -12.24 8.03
N GLY A 329 18.75 -11.67 7.47
CA GLY A 329 18.86 -10.48 6.62
C GLY A 329 19.38 -9.26 7.36
N MET A 330 18.87 -9.00 8.56
CA MET A 330 19.38 -7.94 9.43
C MET A 330 20.83 -8.18 9.85
N LYS A 331 21.16 -9.41 10.27
CA LYS A 331 22.53 -9.78 10.64
C LYS A 331 23.51 -9.52 9.52
N ARG A 332 23.18 -9.97 8.31
CA ARG A 332 24.01 -9.78 7.11
C ARG A 332 24.28 -8.29 6.84
N MET A 333 23.25 -7.45 6.93
CA MET A 333 23.37 -6.00 6.70
C MET A 333 24.17 -5.30 7.80
N LEU A 334 23.96 -5.67 9.06
CA LEU A 334 24.62 -5.04 10.20
C LEU A 334 26.08 -5.47 10.39
N SER A 335 26.44 -6.68 9.95
CA SER A 335 27.80 -7.21 10.06
C SER A 335 28.71 -6.80 8.90
N ASP A 336 28.17 -6.24 7.82
CA ASP A 336 28.94 -5.86 6.64
C ASP A 336 28.63 -4.40 6.23
N PRO A 337 29.41 -3.42 6.72
CA PRO A 337 29.24 -2.02 6.35
C PRO A 337 29.37 -1.72 4.85
N ALA A 338 30.16 -2.52 4.12
CA ALA A 338 30.32 -2.36 2.66
C ALA A 338 29.04 -2.77 1.94
N LEU A 339 28.40 -3.86 2.36
CA LEU A 339 27.11 -4.31 1.84
C LEU A 339 26.02 -3.28 2.13
N LEU A 340 25.99 -2.73 3.33
CA LEU A 340 25.02 -1.69 3.70
C LEU A 340 25.19 -0.44 2.84
N ALA A 341 26.44 0.01 2.62
CA ALA A 341 26.76 1.12 1.74
C ALA A 341 26.38 0.85 0.27
N HIS A 342 26.62 -0.38 -0.21
CA HIS A 342 26.19 -0.82 -1.53
C HIS A 342 24.65 -0.67 -1.69
N TYR A 343 23.88 -1.23 -0.78
CA TYR A 343 22.42 -1.15 -0.86
C TYR A 343 21.87 0.26 -0.67
N LYS A 344 22.58 1.16 0.01
CA LYS A 344 22.21 2.57 0.05
C LYS A 344 22.24 3.21 -1.34
N GLN A 345 23.24 2.88 -2.15
CA GLN A 345 23.33 3.34 -3.54
C GLN A 345 22.25 2.69 -4.41
N GLN A 346 22.06 1.37 -4.27
CA GLN A 346 21.06 0.63 -5.05
C GLN A 346 19.63 1.10 -4.74
N ALA A 347 19.30 1.35 -3.48
CA ALA A 347 18.01 1.90 -3.07
C ALA A 347 17.74 3.26 -3.75
N ALA A 348 18.72 4.18 -3.73
CA ALA A 348 18.60 5.48 -4.38
C ALA A 348 18.42 5.38 -5.90
N LEU A 349 19.08 4.41 -6.56
CA LEU A 349 18.89 4.13 -7.98
C LEU A 349 17.49 3.59 -8.27
N ARG A 350 17.03 2.63 -7.46
CA ARG A 350 15.73 2.00 -7.62
C ARG A 350 14.58 2.98 -7.38
N GLY A 351 14.70 3.84 -6.36
CA GLY A 351 13.70 4.85 -6.02
C GLY A 351 13.35 5.78 -7.17
N LYS A 352 14.28 6.08 -8.08
CA LYS A 352 14.04 6.90 -9.27
C LYS A 352 13.04 6.27 -10.25
N ARG A 353 12.89 4.93 -10.26
CA ARG A 353 11.94 4.23 -11.14
C ARG A 353 10.49 4.33 -10.68
N PHE A 354 10.25 4.75 -9.45
CA PHE A 354 8.90 4.95 -8.91
C PHE A 354 8.47 6.42 -8.94
N SER A 355 8.96 7.17 -9.93
CA SER A 355 8.61 8.59 -10.06
C SER A 355 7.11 8.75 -10.27
N ARG A 356 6.56 9.81 -9.67
CA ARG A 356 5.16 10.19 -9.83
C ARG A 356 4.77 10.27 -11.31
N GLU A 357 5.59 10.93 -12.12
CA GLU A 357 5.35 11.12 -13.54
C GLU A 357 5.18 9.79 -14.28
N GLN A 358 6.09 8.82 -14.07
CA GLN A 358 6.03 7.52 -14.76
C GLN A 358 4.78 6.72 -14.36
N THR A 359 4.41 6.72 -13.07
CA THR A 359 3.26 5.98 -12.59
C THR A 359 1.95 6.60 -13.02
N VAL A 360 1.84 7.94 -13.01
CA VAL A 360 0.66 8.66 -13.52
C VAL A 360 0.49 8.44 -15.02
N GLN A 361 1.56 8.63 -15.83
CA GLN A 361 1.50 8.40 -17.27
C GLN A 361 1.12 6.95 -17.63
N ALA A 362 1.53 5.96 -16.83
CA ALA A 362 1.13 4.58 -17.06
C ALA A 362 -0.38 4.39 -16.88
N VAL A 363 -0.96 5.00 -15.83
CA VAL A 363 -2.42 5.00 -15.61
C VAL A 363 -3.14 5.75 -16.72
N GLU A 364 -2.64 6.93 -17.14
CA GLU A 364 -3.24 7.71 -18.22
C GLU A 364 -3.27 6.95 -19.53
N ARG A 365 -2.17 6.29 -19.92
CA ARG A 365 -2.15 5.42 -21.13
C ARG A 365 -3.22 4.33 -21.05
N MET A 366 -3.41 3.70 -19.90
CA MET A 366 -4.47 2.71 -19.71
C MET A 366 -5.86 3.35 -19.85
N LEU A 367 -6.12 4.49 -19.19
CA LEU A 367 -7.41 5.23 -19.28
C LEU A 367 -7.70 5.75 -20.69
N ASP A 368 -6.67 6.13 -21.44
CA ASP A 368 -6.82 6.57 -22.84
C ASP A 368 -7.11 5.39 -23.77
N SER A 369 -6.70 4.17 -23.42
CA SER A 369 -6.94 2.94 -24.18
C SER A 369 -8.34 2.33 -23.98
N LEU A 370 -9.10 2.80 -22.97
CA LEU A 370 -10.50 2.40 -22.74
C LEU A 370 -11.43 3.07 -23.74
#